data_eba0eef335d7ad90a55cc4d82287a6f0
#
_entry.id   eba0eef335d7ad90a55cc4d82287a6f0
#
_cell.length_a   1.000
_cell.length_b   1.000
_cell.length_c   1.000
_cell.angle_alpha   90.00
_cell.angle_beta   90.00
_cell.angle_gamma   90.00
#
_symmetry.space_group_name_H-M   'P 1'
#
loop_
_entity.id
_entity.type
_entity.pdbx_description
1 polymer ?
#
loop_
_entity_poly.entity_id
_entity_poly.type
_entity_poly.pdbx_seq_one_letter_code
_entity_poly.pdbx_strand_id
1 'polypeptide(L)'
;MSLETLREQPGGVRVPLQTHHRKFAEQQDGIPRGFATPTRKIELYSETMLEHGYPPLPQYDEPLVSPRSRPDLAGRFPLVLTCAKHALFCESQHRGLPSLRRLAPDPEVEMHPSAAAERGIAAGEWVRIETLGGSIRARAKLNSTLAPNVVCGQHGWWQASPEIGKPGYDPFGPDGANFNLLIANDAIDPISGSVPHRAYLCQVSRVD
;
A
#
# COMPACT_ATOMS: atom_id res chain seq x y z
N MET A 1 30.98 15.80 3.38
CA MET A 1 31.47 14.56 4.02
C MET A 1 31.95 13.64 2.91
N SER A 2 33.21 13.20 2.94
CA SER A 2 33.80 12.33 1.93
C SER A 2 33.63 10.84 2.31
N LEU A 3 33.80 9.94 1.33
CA LEU A 3 33.83 8.50 1.59
C LEU A 3 35.01 8.09 2.46
N GLU A 4 36.14 8.79 2.37
CA GLU A 4 37.31 8.58 3.21
C GLU A 4 37.00 8.87 4.67
N THR A 5 36.36 10.00 4.98
CA THR A 5 35.90 10.33 6.33
C THR A 5 35.02 9.24 6.93
N LEU A 6 34.11 8.63 6.12
CA LEU A 6 33.25 7.54 6.57
C LEU A 6 34.01 6.23 6.81
N ARG A 7 35.05 5.95 5.99
CA ARG A 7 35.92 4.77 6.18
C ARG A 7 36.77 4.85 7.42
N GLU A 8 37.27 6.06 7.74
CA GLU A 8 38.10 6.33 8.93
C GLU A 8 37.29 6.32 10.23
N GLN A 9 35.96 6.49 10.13
CA GLN A 9 35.06 6.54 11.29
C GLN A 9 33.93 5.47 11.16
N PRO A 10 34.26 4.18 11.38
CA PRO A 10 33.29 3.08 11.24
C PRO A 10 32.11 3.16 12.21
N GLY A 11 32.26 3.92 13.31
CA GLY A 11 31.15 4.24 14.23
C GLY A 11 30.15 5.29 13.72
N GLY A 12 30.41 5.84 12.53
CA GLY A 12 29.59 6.88 11.92
C GLY A 12 30.07 8.29 12.23
N VAL A 13 29.68 9.23 11.37
CA VAL A 13 29.97 10.65 11.50
C VAL A 13 28.73 11.40 11.90
N ARG A 14 28.78 12.17 12.96
CA ARG A 14 27.67 13.04 13.36
C ARG A 14 27.55 14.21 12.37
N VAL A 15 26.45 14.25 11.66
CA VAL A 15 26.08 15.38 10.81
C VAL A 15 25.32 16.40 11.65
N PRO A 16 25.83 17.63 11.84
CA PRO A 16 25.11 18.67 12.55
C PRO A 16 23.90 19.10 11.70
N LEU A 17 22.70 18.84 12.21
CA LEU A 17 21.47 19.27 11.59
C LEU A 17 20.98 20.54 12.26
N GLN A 18 20.75 21.58 11.48
CA GLN A 18 19.98 22.75 11.93
C GLN A 18 18.49 22.45 11.75
N THR A 19 17.79 22.35 12.86
CA THR A 19 16.34 22.09 12.83
C THR A 19 15.58 23.39 13.07
N HIS A 20 14.73 23.74 12.12
CA HIS A 20 13.90 24.95 12.18
C HIS A 20 12.46 24.57 12.50
N HIS A 21 12.15 24.47 13.80
CA HIS A 21 10.80 24.05 14.26
C HIS A 21 9.73 25.14 14.12
N ARG A 22 10.15 26.42 14.10
CA ARG A 22 9.25 27.58 14.06
C ARG A 22 9.54 28.48 12.87
N LYS A 23 9.56 27.91 11.67
CA LYS A 23 9.84 28.65 10.41
C LYS A 23 8.97 29.89 10.23
N PHE A 24 7.75 29.87 10.72
CA PHE A 24 6.80 30.97 10.69
C PHE A 24 7.22 32.16 11.58
N ALA A 25 8.01 31.91 12.63
CA ALA A 25 8.46 32.92 13.59
C ALA A 25 9.94 33.31 13.41
N GLU A 26 10.74 32.47 12.74
CA GLU A 26 12.14 32.74 12.47
C GLU A 26 12.28 33.84 11.41
N GLN A 27 13.24 34.74 11.64
CA GLN A 27 13.55 35.82 10.70
C GLN A 27 14.84 35.48 9.92
N GLN A 28 14.82 35.78 8.64
CA GLN A 28 15.98 35.78 7.77
C GLN A 28 15.97 37.09 6.99
N ASP A 29 16.99 37.94 7.18
CA ASP A 29 17.08 39.26 6.54
C ASP A 29 15.83 40.16 6.79
N GLY A 30 15.28 40.08 8.02
CA GLY A 30 14.10 40.85 8.42
C GLY A 30 12.76 40.34 7.88
N ILE A 31 12.75 39.19 7.20
CA ILE A 31 11.56 38.56 6.64
C ILE A 31 11.33 37.19 7.32
N PRO A 32 10.09 36.80 7.63
CA PRO A 32 9.81 35.46 8.12
C PRO A 32 10.41 34.38 7.20
N ARG A 33 11.19 33.46 7.75
CA ARG A 33 11.84 32.37 6.98
C ARG A 33 10.82 31.55 6.23
N GLY A 34 9.75 31.16 6.90
CA GLY A 34 8.63 30.43 6.30
C GLY A 34 9.00 29.02 5.78
N PHE A 35 8.19 28.53 4.89
CA PHE A 35 8.30 27.21 4.26
C PHE A 35 8.96 27.33 2.88
N ALA A 36 9.42 26.22 2.31
CA ALA A 36 9.96 26.15 0.95
C ALA A 36 8.82 26.13 -0.10
N THR A 37 8.02 27.20 -0.09
CA THR A 37 6.91 27.43 -1.02
C THR A 37 7.02 28.83 -1.60
N PRO A 38 6.42 29.15 -2.74
CA PRO A 38 6.43 30.51 -3.32
C PRO A 38 5.96 31.59 -2.34
N THR A 39 4.92 31.31 -1.58
CA THR A 39 4.35 32.26 -0.58
C THR A 39 5.08 32.24 0.77
N ARG A 40 6.03 31.33 0.96
CA ARG A 40 6.68 31.02 2.24
C ARG A 40 5.72 30.57 3.36
N LYS A 41 4.49 30.27 3.02
CA LYS A 41 3.44 29.74 3.92
C LYS A 41 3.11 28.30 3.54
N ILE A 42 2.32 27.64 4.38
CA ILE A 42 1.64 26.40 3.98
C ILE A 42 0.58 26.80 2.94
N GLU A 43 0.72 26.27 1.73
CA GLU A 43 -0.20 26.56 0.64
C GLU A 43 -1.34 25.56 0.63
N LEU A 44 -2.56 26.03 0.85
CA LEU A 44 -3.78 25.22 0.73
C LEU A 44 -4.31 25.22 -0.71
N TYR A 45 -4.04 26.29 -1.45
CA TYR A 45 -4.32 26.44 -2.86
C TYR A 45 -3.01 26.37 -3.63
N SER A 46 -2.91 25.47 -4.60
CA SER A 46 -1.68 25.26 -5.39
C SER A 46 -1.79 25.93 -6.75
N GLU A 47 -1.15 27.07 -6.93
CA GLU A 47 -1.04 27.73 -8.23
C GLU A 47 -0.28 26.86 -9.24
N THR A 48 0.73 26.11 -8.78
CA THR A 48 1.49 25.19 -9.62
C THR A 48 0.58 24.08 -10.20
N MET A 49 -0.33 23.53 -9.41
CA MET A 49 -1.30 22.56 -9.93
C MET A 49 -2.20 23.18 -10.99
N LEU A 50 -2.67 24.41 -10.75
CA LEU A 50 -3.50 25.15 -11.71
C LEU A 50 -2.77 25.44 -13.02
N GLU A 51 -1.51 25.86 -12.97
CA GLU A 51 -0.65 26.10 -14.14
C GLU A 51 -0.47 24.85 -15.01
N HIS A 52 -0.50 23.66 -14.38
CA HIS A 52 -0.43 22.38 -15.08
C HIS A 52 -1.79 21.78 -15.43
N GLY A 53 -2.88 22.54 -15.30
CA GLY A 53 -4.22 22.11 -15.68
C GLY A 53 -4.91 21.17 -14.67
N TYR A 54 -4.42 21.11 -13.44
CA TYR A 54 -5.02 20.32 -12.36
C TYR A 54 -5.80 21.21 -11.39
N PRO A 55 -6.80 20.65 -10.66
CA PRO A 55 -7.49 21.37 -9.61
C PRO A 55 -6.50 21.89 -8.55
N PRO A 56 -6.54 23.19 -8.20
CA PRO A 56 -5.61 23.76 -7.22
C PRO A 56 -5.91 23.39 -5.78
N LEU A 57 -7.10 22.85 -5.52
CA LEU A 57 -7.56 22.32 -4.24
C LEU A 57 -7.80 20.82 -4.37
N PRO A 58 -7.54 20.02 -3.32
CA PRO A 58 -7.91 18.62 -3.32
C PRO A 58 -9.42 18.44 -3.55
N GLN A 59 -9.76 17.57 -4.49
CA GLN A 59 -11.14 17.17 -4.78
C GLN A 59 -11.28 15.68 -4.57
N TYR A 60 -12.51 15.24 -4.25
CA TYR A 60 -12.81 13.83 -4.28
C TYR A 60 -13.16 13.43 -5.72
N ASP A 61 -12.39 12.51 -6.25
CA ASP A 61 -12.69 11.84 -7.50
C ASP A 61 -13.04 10.37 -7.20
N GLU A 62 -14.12 9.90 -7.80
CA GLU A 62 -14.50 8.48 -7.67
C GLU A 62 -13.42 7.59 -8.28
N PRO A 63 -12.94 6.54 -7.57
CA PRO A 63 -11.96 5.61 -8.14
C PRO A 63 -12.43 5.03 -9.47
N LEU A 64 -11.50 4.86 -10.43
CA LEU A 64 -11.80 4.36 -11.78
C LEU A 64 -12.46 2.98 -11.78
N VAL A 65 -12.17 2.15 -10.77
CA VAL A 65 -12.75 0.84 -10.60
C VAL A 65 -13.40 0.74 -9.22
N SER A 66 -14.60 1.26 -9.10
CA SER A 66 -15.42 1.22 -7.88
C SER A 66 -16.81 0.68 -8.18
N PRO A 67 -17.63 0.37 -7.18
CA PRO A 67 -19.03 0.01 -7.40
C PRO A 67 -19.86 1.09 -8.12
N ARG A 68 -19.43 2.35 -8.05
CA ARG A 68 -20.11 3.48 -8.69
C ARG A 68 -19.62 3.73 -10.10
N SER A 69 -18.29 3.76 -10.30
CA SER A 69 -17.72 3.99 -11.63
C SER A 69 -17.86 2.79 -12.56
N ARG A 70 -17.89 1.57 -12.00
CA ARG A 70 -18.01 0.31 -12.76
C ARG A 70 -19.10 -0.61 -12.19
N PRO A 71 -20.38 -0.19 -12.19
CA PRO A 71 -21.49 -1.02 -11.71
C PRO A 71 -21.67 -2.30 -12.54
N ASP A 72 -21.21 -2.32 -13.78
CA ASP A 72 -21.17 -3.49 -14.67
C ASP A 72 -20.31 -4.62 -14.09
N LEU A 73 -19.32 -4.31 -13.29
CA LEU A 73 -18.43 -5.28 -12.67
C LEU A 73 -18.90 -5.80 -11.31
N ALA A 74 -19.84 -5.11 -10.66
CA ALA A 74 -20.25 -5.41 -9.28
C ALA A 74 -20.85 -6.83 -9.14
N GLY A 75 -21.45 -7.38 -10.19
CA GLY A 75 -21.95 -8.76 -10.19
C GLY A 75 -20.83 -9.81 -10.16
N ARG A 76 -19.72 -9.55 -10.84
CA ARG A 76 -18.55 -10.43 -10.88
C ARG A 76 -17.59 -10.18 -9.72
N PHE A 77 -17.40 -8.93 -9.34
CA PHE A 77 -16.48 -8.48 -8.32
C PHE A 77 -17.20 -7.68 -7.23
N PRO A 78 -17.95 -8.36 -6.33
CA PRO A 78 -18.85 -7.68 -5.38
C PRO A 78 -18.15 -7.09 -4.16
N LEU A 79 -16.85 -7.30 -4.01
CA LEU A 79 -16.08 -6.83 -2.87
C LEU A 79 -15.14 -5.68 -3.27
N VAL A 80 -14.87 -4.80 -2.31
CA VAL A 80 -13.91 -3.71 -2.46
C VAL A 80 -12.59 -4.15 -1.83
N LEU A 81 -11.54 -4.23 -2.66
CA LEU A 81 -10.19 -4.55 -2.24
C LEU A 81 -9.47 -3.30 -1.77
N THR A 82 -8.91 -3.37 -0.59
CA THR A 82 -7.90 -2.43 -0.08
C THR A 82 -6.65 -3.17 0.34
N CYS A 83 -5.59 -2.45 0.68
CA CYS A 83 -4.40 -3.04 1.27
C CYS A 83 -3.99 -2.31 2.54
N ALA A 84 -3.41 -3.04 3.49
CA ALA A 84 -2.79 -2.49 4.68
C ALA A 84 -1.34 -2.95 4.81
N LYS A 85 -0.52 -2.08 5.38
CA LYS A 85 0.85 -2.42 5.75
C LYS A 85 0.84 -3.34 6.95
N HIS A 86 1.65 -4.38 6.89
CA HIS A 86 1.81 -5.29 8.01
C HIS A 86 2.80 -4.72 9.02
N ALA A 87 2.44 -4.66 10.31
CA ALA A 87 3.26 -4.02 11.36
C ALA A 87 4.65 -4.65 11.56
N LEU A 88 4.81 -5.95 11.22
CA LEU A 88 6.09 -6.66 11.36
C LEU A 88 7.07 -6.42 10.21
N PHE A 89 6.64 -5.84 9.09
CA PHE A 89 7.44 -5.74 7.89
C PHE A 89 7.56 -4.29 7.40
N CYS A 90 8.72 -3.96 6.84
CA CYS A 90 8.91 -2.68 6.17
C CYS A 90 8.60 -2.83 4.68
N GLU A 91 7.40 -2.42 4.29
CA GLU A 91 6.87 -2.58 2.91
C GLU A 91 7.00 -4.04 2.42
N SER A 92 7.73 -4.29 1.33
CA SER A 92 7.98 -5.64 0.79
C SER A 92 9.18 -6.36 1.41
N GLN A 93 9.87 -5.76 2.39
CA GLN A 93 11.13 -6.26 2.95
C GLN A 93 10.92 -7.19 4.14
N HIS A 94 11.93 -8.00 4.42
CA HIS A 94 12.12 -8.78 5.64
C HIS A 94 11.22 -10.02 5.82
N ARG A 95 10.43 -10.42 4.81
CA ARG A 95 9.62 -11.64 4.89
C ARG A 95 10.45 -12.93 4.81
N GLY A 96 11.72 -12.83 4.40
CA GLY A 96 12.68 -13.93 4.46
C GLY A 96 13.30 -14.14 5.84
N LEU A 97 13.17 -13.19 6.80
CA LEU A 97 13.75 -13.31 8.13
C LEU A 97 12.96 -14.33 8.98
N PRO A 98 13.60 -15.40 9.48
CA PRO A 98 12.92 -16.47 10.21
C PRO A 98 12.15 -16.00 11.45
N SER A 99 12.71 -15.03 12.20
CA SER A 99 12.08 -14.48 13.39
C SER A 99 10.73 -13.80 13.09
N LEU A 100 10.66 -12.99 12.04
CA LEU A 100 9.44 -12.30 11.63
C LEU A 100 8.48 -13.24 10.90
N ARG A 101 9.02 -14.14 10.05
CA ARG A 101 8.22 -15.09 9.29
C ARG A 101 7.51 -16.13 10.16
N ARG A 102 8.02 -16.46 11.38
CA ARG A 102 7.31 -17.28 12.36
C ARG A 102 6.05 -16.61 12.89
N LEU A 103 6.08 -15.29 13.06
CA LEU A 103 4.94 -14.52 13.56
C LEU A 103 3.88 -14.26 12.48
N ALA A 104 4.30 -14.12 11.23
CA ALA A 104 3.43 -13.95 10.07
C ALA A 104 3.88 -14.92 8.95
N PRO A 105 3.41 -16.17 8.99
CA PRO A 105 3.97 -17.26 8.17
C PRO A 105 3.58 -17.21 6.70
N ASP A 106 2.41 -16.70 6.36
CA ASP A 106 1.84 -16.73 5.02
C ASP A 106 1.16 -15.39 4.68
N PRO A 107 0.96 -15.05 3.40
CA PRO A 107 0.16 -13.91 3.01
C PRO A 107 -1.27 -14.07 3.49
N GLU A 108 -1.87 -13.01 4.01
CA GLU A 108 -3.25 -13.00 4.49
C GLU A 108 -4.11 -12.02 3.72
N VAL A 109 -5.40 -12.32 3.62
CA VAL A 109 -6.46 -11.39 3.26
C VAL A 109 -7.48 -11.35 4.38
N GLU A 110 -7.69 -10.18 4.96
CA GLU A 110 -8.71 -9.98 5.98
C GLU A 110 -10.08 -9.76 5.31
N MET A 111 -11.10 -10.42 5.83
CA MET A 111 -12.48 -10.30 5.36
C MET A 111 -13.46 -10.45 6.52
N HIS A 112 -14.63 -9.84 6.38
CA HIS A 112 -15.67 -9.94 7.39
C HIS A 112 -16.20 -11.39 7.47
N PRO A 113 -16.53 -11.91 8.70
CA PRO A 113 -17.05 -13.27 8.86
C PRO A 113 -18.29 -13.58 8.02
N SER A 114 -19.23 -12.62 7.84
CA SER A 114 -20.40 -12.84 7.00
C SER A 114 -20.04 -13.02 5.53
N ALA A 115 -19.11 -12.21 5.01
CA ALA A 115 -18.64 -12.34 3.62
C ALA A 115 -17.89 -13.66 3.38
N ALA A 116 -17.18 -14.16 4.38
CA ALA A 116 -16.53 -15.47 4.34
C ALA A 116 -17.56 -16.61 4.33
N ALA A 117 -18.56 -16.54 5.23
CA ALA A 117 -19.62 -17.54 5.33
C ALA A 117 -20.45 -17.65 4.03
N GLU A 118 -20.82 -16.54 3.39
CA GLU A 118 -21.50 -16.50 2.10
C GLU A 118 -20.73 -17.23 0.99
N ARG A 119 -19.41 -17.36 1.13
CA ARG A 119 -18.50 -17.99 0.16
C ARG A 119 -18.00 -19.36 0.61
N GLY A 120 -18.48 -19.85 1.76
CA GLY A 120 -18.06 -21.12 2.35
C GLY A 120 -16.57 -21.14 2.75
N ILE A 121 -16.00 -19.95 3.09
CA ILE A 121 -14.58 -19.79 3.45
C ILE A 121 -14.43 -19.85 4.96
N ALA A 122 -13.56 -20.74 5.46
CA ALA A 122 -13.15 -20.80 6.86
C ALA A 122 -11.86 -19.99 7.11
N ALA A 123 -11.64 -19.61 8.36
CA ALA A 123 -10.40 -18.96 8.78
C ALA A 123 -9.19 -19.85 8.50
N GLY A 124 -8.14 -19.26 7.94
CA GLY A 124 -6.88 -19.94 7.61
C GLY A 124 -6.89 -20.73 6.31
N GLU A 125 -8.01 -20.87 5.63
CA GLU A 125 -8.07 -21.50 4.31
C GLU A 125 -7.32 -20.65 3.25
N TRP A 126 -6.74 -21.33 2.26
CA TRP A 126 -6.24 -20.67 1.07
C TRP A 126 -7.40 -20.20 0.21
N VAL A 127 -7.34 -18.94 -0.15
CA VAL A 127 -8.33 -18.31 -1.04
C VAL A 127 -7.62 -17.65 -2.22
N ARG A 128 -8.37 -17.49 -3.30
CA ARG A 128 -7.98 -16.72 -4.48
C ARG A 128 -8.65 -15.36 -4.40
N ILE A 129 -7.85 -14.31 -4.54
CA ILE A 129 -8.33 -12.95 -4.75
C ILE A 129 -8.22 -12.68 -6.25
N GLU A 130 -9.30 -12.29 -6.88
CA GLU A 130 -9.38 -12.01 -8.32
C GLU A 130 -9.91 -10.61 -8.56
N THR A 131 -9.30 -9.91 -9.53
CA THR A 131 -9.72 -8.60 -10.03
C THR A 131 -9.69 -8.61 -11.56
N LEU A 132 -9.95 -7.47 -12.20
CA LEU A 132 -9.70 -7.32 -13.65
C LEU A 132 -8.23 -7.45 -14.03
N GLY A 133 -7.31 -7.10 -13.14
CA GLY A 133 -5.86 -7.14 -13.40
C GLY A 133 -5.28 -8.55 -13.36
N GLY A 134 -5.86 -9.44 -12.56
CA GLY A 134 -5.36 -10.80 -12.37
C GLY A 134 -5.80 -11.44 -11.06
N SER A 135 -5.04 -12.42 -10.60
CA SER A 135 -5.35 -13.13 -9.36
C SER A 135 -4.10 -13.49 -8.56
N ILE A 136 -4.29 -13.61 -7.24
CA ILE A 136 -3.27 -14.06 -6.29
C ILE A 136 -3.89 -14.99 -5.25
N ARG A 137 -3.03 -15.65 -4.43
CA ARG A 137 -3.47 -16.49 -3.31
C ARG A 137 -3.07 -15.90 -1.98
N ALA A 138 -3.95 -16.05 -0.97
CA ALA A 138 -3.68 -15.66 0.40
C ALA A 138 -4.44 -16.57 1.38
N ARG A 139 -4.09 -16.54 2.66
CA ARG A 139 -4.87 -17.17 3.74
C ARG A 139 -6.00 -16.25 4.17
N ALA A 140 -7.20 -16.78 4.29
CA ALA A 140 -8.33 -16.03 4.81
C ALA A 140 -8.17 -15.76 6.31
N LYS A 141 -8.25 -14.49 6.70
CA LYS A 141 -8.27 -14.04 8.09
C LYS A 141 -9.58 -13.33 8.36
N LEU A 142 -10.35 -13.86 9.31
CA LEU A 142 -11.64 -13.27 9.64
C LEU A 142 -11.45 -12.07 10.57
N ASN A 143 -12.03 -10.93 10.17
CA ASN A 143 -11.96 -9.66 10.90
C ASN A 143 -13.33 -8.97 10.92
N SER A 144 -14.01 -9.04 12.06
CA SER A 144 -15.33 -8.44 12.25
C SER A 144 -15.35 -6.91 12.33
N THR A 145 -14.18 -6.27 12.33
CA THR A 145 -14.09 -4.79 12.30
C THR A 145 -14.12 -4.21 10.88
N LEU A 146 -13.94 -5.05 9.85
CA LEU A 146 -14.12 -4.64 8.46
C LEU A 146 -15.60 -4.53 8.10
N ALA A 147 -15.92 -3.65 7.15
CA ALA A 147 -17.23 -3.67 6.52
C ALA A 147 -17.43 -4.99 5.73
N PRO A 148 -18.64 -5.57 5.68
CA PRO A 148 -18.89 -6.86 5.03
C PRO A 148 -18.51 -6.93 3.54
N ASN A 149 -18.52 -5.80 2.85
CA ASN A 149 -18.15 -5.69 1.44
C ASN A 149 -16.68 -5.29 1.20
N VAL A 150 -15.86 -5.20 2.25
CA VAL A 150 -14.44 -4.82 2.13
C VAL A 150 -13.54 -5.98 2.49
N VAL A 151 -12.50 -6.16 1.70
CA VAL A 151 -11.39 -7.09 1.99
C VAL A 151 -10.07 -6.36 1.98
N CYS A 152 -9.15 -6.75 2.87
CA CYS A 152 -7.86 -6.09 3.03
C CYS A 152 -6.73 -7.08 2.78
N GLY A 153 -6.03 -6.92 1.66
CA GLY A 153 -4.89 -7.75 1.27
C GLY A 153 -3.55 -7.21 1.78
N GLN A 154 -2.53 -8.02 1.63
CA GLN A 154 -1.15 -7.68 1.98
C GLN A 154 -0.27 -7.69 0.74
N HIS A 155 0.74 -6.83 0.70
CA HIS A 155 1.73 -6.79 -0.38
C HIS A 155 3.09 -7.35 0.05
N GLY A 156 3.99 -7.61 -0.93
CA GLY A 156 5.40 -7.93 -0.70
C GLY A 156 5.71 -9.38 -0.37
N TRP A 157 4.87 -10.32 -0.71
CA TRP A 157 5.03 -11.75 -0.44
C TRP A 157 5.68 -12.48 -1.62
N TRP A 158 7.03 -12.55 -1.64
CA TRP A 158 7.80 -13.29 -2.64
C TRP A 158 8.98 -14.07 -2.03
N GLN A 159 9.53 -13.62 -0.90
CA GLN A 159 10.71 -14.20 -0.28
C GLN A 159 10.42 -15.55 0.39
N ALA A 160 11.32 -16.51 0.17
CA ALA A 160 11.38 -17.73 0.98
C ALA A 160 12.06 -17.48 2.33
N SER A 161 11.80 -18.37 3.30
CA SER A 161 12.54 -18.48 4.56
C SER A 161 12.92 -19.94 4.79
N PRO A 162 13.98 -20.43 4.10
CA PRO A 162 14.33 -21.85 4.11
C PRO A 162 14.64 -22.42 5.47
N GLU A 163 15.24 -21.63 6.37
CA GLU A 163 15.60 -22.03 7.74
C GLU A 163 14.40 -22.52 8.56
N ILE A 164 13.19 -22.13 8.20
CA ILE A 164 11.94 -22.54 8.86
C ILE A 164 10.98 -23.25 7.91
N GLY A 165 11.49 -23.72 6.77
CA GLY A 165 10.70 -24.48 5.79
C GLY A 165 9.58 -23.67 5.12
N LYS A 166 9.66 -22.32 5.09
CA LYS A 166 8.64 -21.49 4.45
C LYS A 166 9.00 -21.21 3.00
N PRO A 167 8.08 -21.48 2.04
CA PRO A 167 8.33 -21.24 0.62
C PRO A 167 8.38 -19.75 0.29
N GLY A 168 9.00 -19.43 -0.84
CA GLY A 168 8.75 -18.21 -1.58
C GLY A 168 7.48 -18.33 -2.42
N TYR A 169 7.06 -17.20 -2.98
CA TYR A 169 5.91 -17.14 -3.87
C TYR A 169 6.34 -16.56 -5.21
N ASP A 170 5.87 -17.17 -6.30
CA ASP A 170 6.17 -16.65 -7.65
C ASP A 170 5.56 -15.23 -7.80
N PRO A 171 6.39 -14.20 -8.07
CA PRO A 171 5.90 -12.84 -8.20
C PRO A 171 5.07 -12.60 -9.48
N PHE A 172 5.08 -13.52 -10.43
CA PHE A 172 4.40 -13.39 -11.74
C PHE A 172 3.32 -14.45 -11.96
N GLY A 173 3.26 -15.47 -11.13
CA GLY A 173 2.29 -16.55 -11.25
C GLY A 173 0.97 -16.30 -10.52
N PRO A 174 -0.16 -16.85 -11.01
CA PRO A 174 -1.49 -16.69 -10.40
C PRO A 174 -1.61 -17.39 -9.05
N ASP A 175 -0.71 -18.32 -8.74
CA ASP A 175 -0.62 -19.01 -7.45
C ASP A 175 0.37 -18.33 -6.49
N GLY A 176 0.95 -17.22 -6.91
CA GLY A 176 1.75 -16.33 -6.10
C GLY A 176 0.92 -15.38 -5.23
N ALA A 177 1.60 -14.45 -4.59
CA ALA A 177 0.99 -13.50 -3.67
C ALA A 177 1.42 -12.05 -3.96
N ASN A 178 1.77 -11.74 -5.21
CA ASN A 178 2.16 -10.40 -5.61
C ASN A 178 0.92 -9.52 -5.81
N PHE A 179 0.64 -8.65 -4.86
CA PHE A 179 -0.53 -7.76 -4.88
C PHE A 179 -0.60 -6.87 -6.14
N ASN A 180 0.54 -6.55 -6.76
CA ASN A 180 0.55 -5.73 -7.97
C ASN A 180 -0.14 -6.42 -9.17
N LEU A 181 -0.25 -7.76 -9.18
CA LEU A 181 -0.99 -8.48 -10.21
C LEU A 181 -2.50 -8.23 -10.17
N LEU A 182 -3.00 -7.71 -9.05
CA LEU A 182 -4.42 -7.38 -8.88
C LEU A 182 -4.79 -6.02 -9.46
N ILE A 183 -3.80 -5.17 -9.75
CA ILE A 183 -4.02 -3.79 -10.15
C ILE A 183 -3.66 -3.62 -11.63
N ALA A 184 -4.61 -3.12 -12.41
CA ALA A 184 -4.36 -2.81 -13.81
C ALA A 184 -3.47 -1.55 -13.94
N ASN A 185 -2.57 -1.56 -14.92
CA ASN A 185 -1.59 -0.48 -15.13
C ASN A 185 -2.17 0.74 -15.88
N ASP A 186 -3.41 0.71 -16.28
CA ASP A 186 -4.10 1.78 -17.03
C ASP A 186 -4.73 2.85 -16.12
N ALA A 187 -4.81 2.58 -14.82
CA ALA A 187 -5.40 3.45 -13.82
C ALA A 187 -4.33 4.14 -12.96
N ILE A 188 -3.45 4.92 -13.58
CA ILE A 188 -2.35 5.62 -12.90
C ILE A 188 -2.77 7.06 -12.60
N ASP A 189 -2.52 7.51 -11.37
CA ASP A 189 -2.66 8.92 -11.02
C ASP A 189 -1.67 9.77 -11.83
N PRO A 190 -2.13 10.75 -12.60
CA PRO A 190 -1.27 11.49 -13.54
C PRO A 190 -0.26 12.40 -12.85
N ILE A 191 -0.44 12.70 -11.57
CA ILE A 191 0.43 13.59 -10.81
C ILE A 191 1.50 12.83 -10.06
N SER A 192 1.09 11.80 -9.29
CA SER A 192 1.98 11.04 -8.42
C SER A 192 2.55 9.78 -9.08
N GLY A 193 1.99 9.32 -10.20
CA GLY A 193 2.30 8.02 -10.80
C GLY A 193 1.81 6.82 -9.95
N SER A 194 1.00 7.07 -8.93
CA SER A 194 0.49 6.01 -8.05
C SER A 194 -0.63 5.22 -8.70
N VAL A 195 -0.74 3.95 -8.32
CA VAL A 195 -1.84 3.06 -8.74
C VAL A 195 -2.93 2.97 -7.67
N PRO A 196 -4.21 2.72 -8.04
CA PRO A 196 -5.35 2.74 -7.13
C PRO A 196 -5.47 1.44 -6.32
N HIS A 197 -4.49 1.10 -5.52
CA HIS A 197 -4.44 -0.16 -4.76
C HIS A 197 -5.25 -0.15 -3.45
N ARG A 198 -6.06 0.86 -3.20
CA ARG A 198 -6.86 0.99 -1.96
C ARG A 198 -8.36 0.98 -2.15
N ALA A 199 -8.83 0.99 -3.38
CA ALA A 199 -10.23 0.91 -3.72
C ALA A 199 -10.35 0.26 -5.11
N TYR A 200 -10.40 -1.06 -5.16
CA TYR A 200 -10.49 -1.83 -6.39
C TYR A 200 -11.56 -2.91 -6.23
N LEU A 201 -12.26 -3.26 -7.29
CA LEU A 201 -13.26 -4.32 -7.22
C LEU A 201 -12.61 -5.70 -7.31
N CYS A 202 -13.03 -6.61 -6.45
CA CYS A 202 -12.51 -7.96 -6.42
C CYS A 202 -13.59 -9.01 -6.07
N GLN A 203 -13.24 -10.27 -6.33
CA GLN A 203 -13.88 -11.46 -5.79
C GLN A 203 -12.88 -12.25 -4.96
N VAL A 204 -13.37 -12.90 -3.91
CA VAL A 204 -12.60 -13.86 -3.12
C VAL A 204 -13.32 -15.19 -3.17
N SER A 205 -12.62 -16.25 -3.55
CA SER A 205 -13.14 -17.61 -3.64
C SER A 205 -12.20 -18.61 -2.98
N ARG A 206 -12.71 -19.79 -2.65
CA ARG A 206 -11.86 -20.90 -2.19
C ARG A 206 -10.90 -21.32 -3.30
N VAL A 207 -9.73 -21.82 -2.92
CA VAL A 207 -8.85 -22.56 -3.81
C VAL A 207 -9.18 -24.02 -3.65
N ASP A 208 -9.55 -24.67 -4.75
CA ASP A 208 -9.82 -26.10 -4.82
C ASP A 208 -8.55 -26.94 -4.58
#